data_53245e82126f440e3eb1669c72f345d0
#
_entry.id   53245e82126f440e3eb1669c72f345d0
#
_cell.length_a   1.000
_cell.length_b   1.000
_cell.length_c   1.000
_cell.angle_alpha   90.00
_cell.angle_beta   90.00
_cell.angle_gamma   90.00
#
_symmetry.space_group_name_H-M   'P 1'
#
loop_
_entity.id
_entity.type
_entity.pdbx_description
1 polymer ?
#
loop_
_entity_poly.entity_id
_entity_poly.type
_entity_poly.pdbx_seq_one_letter_code
_entity_poly.pdbx_strand_id
1 'polypeptide(L)'
;MLKILIPVDGSSHALQAVHHALRLVGAGLKARFVVANVQEAANLYELVVAHDPTVLQQVSEAAGRDLVRPAVALLSAAGLQVEQVVASGDPTNMLAEILESHGCDAVIMSTHGSGLRAAVLGSVSQEMVQQSAVPVTLVKVPKDEQPA
;
A
#
# COMPACT_ATOMS: atom_id res chain seq x y z
N MET A 1 -10.47 18.13 -4.36
CA MET A 1 -10.07 17.16 -3.32
C MET A 1 -8.95 16.29 -3.87
N LEU A 2 -7.89 16.15 -3.12
CA LEU A 2 -6.77 15.30 -3.53
C LEU A 2 -7.15 13.82 -3.46
N LYS A 3 -6.56 13.02 -4.34
CA LYS A 3 -6.68 11.57 -4.32
C LYS A 3 -5.30 10.98 -4.03
N ILE A 4 -5.19 10.25 -2.94
CA ILE A 4 -3.91 9.79 -2.41
C ILE A 4 -3.86 8.27 -2.38
N LEU A 5 -2.80 7.70 -2.95
CA LEU A 5 -2.55 6.27 -2.93
C LEU A 5 -1.77 5.90 -1.66
N ILE A 6 -2.24 4.87 -0.97
CA ILE A 6 -1.54 4.28 0.18
C ILE A 6 -1.31 2.80 -0.14
N PRO A 7 -0.10 2.41 -0.54
CA PRO A 7 0.24 1.00 -0.69
C PRO A 7 0.37 0.33 0.67
N VAL A 8 -0.20 -0.86 0.82
CA VAL A 8 -0.11 -1.64 2.05
C VAL A 8 0.23 -3.10 1.73
N ASP A 9 1.03 -3.71 2.57
CA ASP A 9 1.46 -5.11 2.44
C ASP A 9 0.96 -5.99 3.58
N GLY A 10 0.04 -5.47 4.40
CA GLY A 10 -0.50 -6.17 5.57
C GLY A 10 0.35 -6.03 6.82
N SER A 11 1.54 -5.42 6.74
CA SER A 11 2.39 -5.20 7.90
C SER A 11 1.86 -4.07 8.78
N SER A 12 2.24 -4.08 10.06
CA SER A 12 1.96 -2.96 10.97
C SER A 12 2.68 -1.69 10.54
N HIS A 13 3.83 -1.82 9.87
CA HIS A 13 4.58 -0.70 9.33
C HIS A 13 3.78 0.07 8.29
N ALA A 14 3.07 -0.63 7.41
CA ALA A 14 2.24 0.01 6.39
C ALA A 14 1.11 0.84 7.01
N LEU A 15 0.59 0.43 8.17
CA LEU A 15 -0.44 1.19 8.86
C LEU A 15 0.05 2.53 9.38
N GLN A 16 1.36 2.73 9.55
CA GLN A 16 1.91 4.04 9.92
C GLN A 16 1.62 5.09 8.84
N ALA A 17 1.62 4.70 7.58
CA ALA A 17 1.23 5.58 6.48
C ALA A 17 -0.25 6.01 6.62
N VAL A 18 -1.12 5.09 7.01
CA VAL A 18 -2.54 5.37 7.25
C VAL A 18 -2.70 6.34 8.42
N HIS A 19 -2.01 6.11 9.53
CA HIS A 19 -2.05 6.99 10.69
C HIS A 19 -1.55 8.40 10.35
N HIS A 20 -0.51 8.50 9.52
CA HIS A 20 -0.02 9.80 9.07
C HIS A 20 -1.06 10.51 8.20
N ALA A 21 -1.69 9.79 7.27
CA ALA A 21 -2.77 10.33 6.45
C ALA A 21 -3.92 10.86 7.31
N LEU A 22 -4.32 10.10 8.34
CA LEU A 22 -5.35 10.54 9.28
C LEU A 22 -4.96 11.81 10.03
N ARG A 23 -3.69 11.94 10.39
CA ARG A 23 -3.15 13.13 11.04
C ARG A 23 -3.24 14.35 10.12
N LEU A 24 -2.90 14.17 8.84
CA LEU A 24 -3.01 15.24 7.85
C LEU A 24 -4.45 15.68 7.64
N VAL A 25 -5.37 14.73 7.56
CA VAL A 25 -6.81 15.01 7.45
C VAL A 25 -7.30 15.78 8.68
N GLY A 26 -6.88 15.35 9.87
CA GLY A 26 -7.20 16.07 11.11
C GLY A 26 -6.66 17.50 11.15
N ALA A 27 -5.56 17.75 10.45
CA ALA A 27 -4.97 19.09 10.33
C ALA A 27 -5.58 19.94 9.21
N GLY A 28 -6.54 19.40 8.46
CA GLY A 28 -7.27 20.15 7.45
C GLY A 28 -7.10 19.67 6.00
N LEU A 29 -6.31 18.63 5.76
CA LEU A 29 -6.16 18.08 4.41
C LEU A 29 -7.50 17.49 3.95
N LYS A 30 -7.92 17.88 2.76
CA LYS A 30 -9.12 17.31 2.11
C LYS A 30 -8.66 16.30 1.08
N ALA A 31 -8.90 15.03 1.33
CA ALA A 31 -8.45 13.96 0.47
C ALA A 31 -9.39 12.76 0.50
N ARG A 32 -9.37 12.01 -0.59
CA ARG A 32 -9.91 10.65 -0.66
C ARG A 32 -8.75 9.72 -0.94
N PHE A 33 -8.93 8.45 -0.67
CA PHE A 33 -7.82 7.50 -0.64
C PHE A 33 -8.06 6.29 -1.53
N VAL A 34 -6.96 5.80 -2.09
CA VAL A 34 -6.90 4.49 -2.75
C VAL A 34 -5.93 3.66 -1.92
N VAL A 35 -6.40 2.59 -1.32
CA VAL A 35 -5.55 1.64 -0.60
C VAL A 35 -5.29 0.47 -1.53
N ALA A 36 -4.04 0.18 -1.78
CA ALA A 36 -3.65 -0.82 -2.76
C ALA A 36 -2.74 -1.89 -2.15
N ASN A 37 -2.99 -3.13 -2.53
CA ASN A 37 -2.07 -4.24 -2.28
C ASN A 37 -1.67 -4.84 -3.62
N VAL A 38 -0.38 -5.04 -3.82
CA VAL A 38 0.14 -5.71 -5.00
C VAL A 38 0.73 -7.06 -4.57
N GLN A 39 0.14 -8.13 -5.10
CA GLN A 39 0.63 -9.49 -4.87
C GLN A 39 1.71 -9.81 -5.89
N GLU A 40 2.88 -10.21 -5.41
CA GLU A 40 3.97 -10.63 -6.31
C GLU A 40 3.67 -12.01 -6.87
N ALA A 41 3.88 -12.18 -8.17
CA ALA A 41 3.56 -13.42 -8.87
C ALA A 41 4.29 -14.64 -8.29
N ALA A 42 5.54 -14.48 -7.86
CA ALA A 42 6.31 -15.56 -7.25
C ALA A 42 5.66 -16.09 -5.96
N ASN A 43 5.15 -15.20 -5.13
CA ASN A 43 4.47 -15.58 -3.89
C ASN A 43 3.16 -16.32 -4.17
N LEU A 44 2.45 -15.91 -5.22
CA LEU A 44 1.22 -16.56 -5.63
C LEU A 44 1.49 -18.00 -6.10
N TYR A 45 2.57 -18.18 -6.83
CA TYR A 45 2.95 -19.49 -7.34
C TYR A 45 3.30 -20.47 -6.19
N GLU A 46 3.94 -19.98 -5.14
CA GLU A 46 4.26 -20.78 -3.96
C GLU A 46 3.03 -21.18 -3.15
N LEU A 47 2.04 -20.31 -3.08
CA LEU A 47 0.82 -20.54 -2.29
C LEU A 47 -0.13 -21.52 -2.95
N VAL A 48 -0.17 -21.53 -4.26
CA VAL A 48 -1.08 -22.40 -5.02
C VAL A 48 -0.25 -23.18 -6.01
N VAL A 49 0.12 -24.38 -5.70
CA VAL A 49 0.81 -25.25 -6.64
C VAL A 49 -0.08 -25.40 -7.88
N ALA A 50 0.05 -24.45 -8.66
CA ALA A 50 -0.45 -24.04 -9.95
C ALA A 50 -1.33 -25.05 -10.68
N HIS A 51 -2.59 -25.06 -10.41
CA HIS A 51 -3.45 -25.93 -11.19
C HIS A 51 -4.39 -25.16 -12.11
N ASP A 52 -4.94 -24.04 -11.67
CA ASP A 52 -5.90 -23.29 -12.44
C ASP A 52 -5.65 -21.80 -12.27
N PRO A 53 -5.41 -21.05 -13.37
CA PRO A 53 -5.23 -19.60 -13.30
C PRO A 53 -6.40 -18.85 -12.63
N THR A 54 -7.62 -19.35 -12.82
CA THR A 54 -8.80 -18.74 -12.18
C THR A 54 -8.76 -18.89 -10.67
N VAL A 55 -8.35 -20.05 -10.17
CA VAL A 55 -8.20 -20.30 -8.73
C VAL A 55 -7.08 -19.43 -8.16
N LEU A 56 -5.96 -19.32 -8.86
CA LEU A 56 -4.85 -18.45 -8.49
C LEU A 56 -5.30 -17.00 -8.33
N GLN A 57 -6.06 -16.51 -9.30
CA GLN A 57 -6.58 -15.15 -9.26
C GLN A 57 -7.53 -14.93 -8.08
N GLN A 58 -8.43 -15.86 -7.84
CA GLN A 58 -9.38 -15.78 -6.73
C GLN A 58 -8.68 -15.78 -5.37
N VAL A 59 -7.68 -16.64 -5.21
CA VAL A 59 -6.88 -16.72 -3.97
C VAL A 59 -6.08 -15.43 -3.77
N SER A 60 -5.49 -14.92 -4.82
CA SER A 60 -4.73 -13.67 -4.79
C SER A 60 -5.61 -12.48 -4.40
N GLU A 61 -6.79 -12.36 -5.01
CA GLU A 61 -7.73 -11.28 -4.69
C GLU A 61 -8.22 -11.36 -3.25
N ALA A 62 -8.54 -12.55 -2.77
CA ALA A 62 -8.98 -12.76 -1.40
C ALA A 62 -7.88 -12.40 -0.40
N ALA A 63 -6.65 -12.84 -0.65
CA ALA A 63 -5.50 -12.51 0.20
C ALA A 63 -5.24 -11.01 0.21
N GLY A 64 -5.27 -10.38 -0.95
CA GLY A 64 -5.06 -8.94 -1.06
C GLY A 64 -6.13 -8.14 -0.34
N ARG A 65 -7.39 -8.54 -0.44
CA ARG A 65 -8.49 -7.90 0.29
C ARG A 65 -8.30 -8.00 1.80
N ASP A 66 -7.81 -9.14 2.29
CA ASP A 66 -7.51 -9.29 3.71
C ASP A 66 -6.38 -8.37 4.16
N LEU A 67 -5.38 -8.17 3.31
CA LEU A 67 -4.24 -7.30 3.63
C LEU A 67 -4.61 -5.81 3.66
N VAL A 68 -5.56 -5.37 2.83
CA VAL A 68 -5.99 -3.96 2.80
C VAL A 68 -7.05 -3.64 3.86
N ARG A 69 -7.72 -4.64 4.40
CA ARG A 69 -8.88 -4.45 5.30
C ARG A 69 -8.59 -3.53 6.49
N PRO A 70 -7.48 -3.69 7.25
CA PRO A 70 -7.22 -2.82 8.39
C PRO A 70 -7.07 -1.35 8.00
N ALA A 71 -6.40 -1.07 6.87
CA ALA A 71 -6.22 0.28 6.38
C ALA A 71 -7.56 0.90 5.94
N VAL A 72 -8.35 0.14 5.21
CA VAL A 72 -9.69 0.58 4.76
C VAL A 72 -10.58 0.87 5.96
N ALA A 73 -10.54 0.01 6.98
CA ALA A 73 -11.34 0.18 8.18
C ALA A 73 -11.00 1.47 8.94
N LEU A 74 -9.70 1.77 9.07
CA LEU A 74 -9.25 2.98 9.75
C LEU A 74 -9.71 4.25 9.02
N LEU A 75 -9.55 4.28 7.71
CA LEU A 75 -9.93 5.44 6.91
C LEU A 75 -11.45 5.61 6.84
N SER A 76 -12.19 4.52 6.69
CA SER A 76 -13.65 4.54 6.64
C SER A 76 -14.24 4.97 7.97
N ALA A 77 -13.66 4.53 9.09
CA ALA A 77 -14.10 4.93 10.42
C ALA A 77 -13.94 6.44 10.66
N ALA A 78 -13.02 7.07 9.96
CA ALA A 78 -12.82 8.52 10.00
C ALA A 78 -13.76 9.28 9.04
N GLY A 79 -14.67 8.58 8.37
CA GLY A 79 -15.61 9.19 7.43
C GLY A 79 -15.04 9.51 6.06
N LEU A 80 -13.89 8.94 5.72
CA LEU A 80 -13.20 9.24 4.45
C LEU A 80 -13.65 8.29 3.35
N GLN A 81 -13.59 8.78 2.10
CA GLN A 81 -13.82 7.95 0.92
C GLN A 81 -12.59 7.12 0.64
N VAL A 82 -12.77 5.81 0.49
CA VAL A 82 -11.69 4.86 0.28
C VAL A 82 -12.07 3.90 -0.85
N GLU A 83 -11.18 3.77 -1.82
CA GLU A 83 -11.24 2.69 -2.80
C GLU A 83 -10.18 1.65 -2.44
N GLN A 84 -10.50 0.37 -2.59
CA GLN A 84 -9.50 -0.68 -2.41
C GLN A 84 -9.15 -1.30 -3.75
N VAL A 85 -7.86 -1.53 -3.97
CA VAL A 85 -7.33 -2.11 -5.20
C VAL A 85 -6.41 -3.26 -4.84
N VAL A 86 -6.63 -4.40 -5.48
CA VAL A 86 -5.75 -5.55 -5.38
C VAL A 86 -5.25 -5.87 -6.77
N ALA A 87 -3.94 -5.95 -6.94
CA ALA A 87 -3.31 -6.25 -8.21
C ALA A 87 -2.22 -7.30 -8.04
N SER A 88 -1.77 -7.88 -9.14
CA SER A 88 -0.69 -8.87 -9.15
C SER A 88 0.37 -8.45 -10.15
N GLY A 89 1.62 -8.62 -9.80
CA GLY A 89 2.73 -8.30 -10.68
C GLY A 89 3.89 -7.68 -9.93
N ASP A 90 4.73 -6.95 -10.64
CA ASP A 90 5.82 -6.19 -10.04
C ASP A 90 5.25 -5.01 -9.24
N PRO A 91 5.57 -4.89 -7.94
CA PRO A 91 4.93 -3.87 -7.10
C PRO A 91 5.07 -2.46 -7.64
N THR A 92 6.26 -2.04 -8.02
CA THR A 92 6.49 -0.66 -8.48
C THR A 92 5.74 -0.37 -9.78
N ASN A 93 5.77 -1.29 -10.73
CA ASN A 93 5.07 -1.13 -12.00
C ASN A 93 3.57 -1.09 -11.81
N MET A 94 3.03 -1.96 -10.96
CA MET A 94 1.59 -2.01 -10.70
C MET A 94 1.11 -0.78 -9.95
N LEU A 95 1.90 -0.28 -8.99
CA LEU A 95 1.57 0.96 -8.29
C LEU A 95 1.55 2.16 -9.25
N ALA A 96 2.49 2.20 -10.20
CA ALA A 96 2.50 3.24 -11.22
C ALA A 96 1.24 3.19 -12.10
N GLU A 97 0.80 2.00 -12.47
CA GLU A 97 -0.45 1.83 -13.22
C GLU A 97 -1.68 2.27 -12.41
N ILE A 98 -1.70 1.94 -11.12
CA ILE A 98 -2.79 2.33 -10.23
C ILE A 98 -2.83 3.85 -10.06
N LEU A 99 -1.68 4.50 -9.90
CA LEU A 99 -1.60 5.96 -9.83
C LEU A 99 -2.23 6.60 -11.06
N GLU A 100 -1.90 6.11 -12.24
CA GLU A 100 -2.41 6.64 -13.49
C GLU A 100 -3.89 6.33 -13.70
N SER A 101 -4.29 5.07 -13.57
CA SER A 101 -5.66 4.64 -13.84
C SER A 101 -6.67 5.21 -12.86
N HIS A 102 -6.27 5.45 -11.62
CA HIS A 102 -7.14 6.03 -10.60
C HIS A 102 -6.98 7.55 -10.47
N GLY A 103 -6.07 8.16 -11.22
CA GLY A 103 -5.85 9.59 -11.19
C GLY A 103 -5.38 10.11 -9.83
N CYS A 104 -4.46 9.40 -9.21
CA CYS A 104 -3.94 9.79 -7.91
C CYS A 104 -2.98 10.97 -8.02
N ASP A 105 -3.04 11.87 -7.04
CA ASP A 105 -2.26 13.10 -6.99
C ASP A 105 -0.98 12.95 -6.16
N ALA A 106 -0.91 11.97 -5.28
CA ALA A 106 0.21 11.76 -4.37
C ALA A 106 0.22 10.33 -3.83
N VAL A 107 1.34 9.96 -3.22
CA VAL A 107 1.50 8.67 -2.51
C VAL A 107 1.93 8.94 -1.08
N ILE A 108 1.34 8.23 -0.14
CA ILE A 108 1.82 8.16 1.25
C ILE A 108 2.12 6.70 1.53
N MET A 109 3.36 6.37 1.86
CA MET A 109 3.75 5.00 2.13
C MET A 109 4.81 4.94 3.23
N SER A 110 4.92 3.80 3.89
CA SER A 110 5.95 3.63 4.90
C SER A 110 7.32 3.38 4.25
N THR A 111 8.37 3.72 4.98
CA THR A 111 9.74 3.50 4.53
C THR A 111 10.12 2.03 4.50
N HIS A 112 9.40 1.18 5.27
CA HIS A 112 9.70 -0.24 5.43
C HIS A 112 8.43 -1.06 5.21
N GLY A 113 8.59 -2.20 4.53
CA GLY A 113 7.59 -3.26 4.56
C GLY A 113 7.96 -4.29 5.62
N SER A 114 7.33 -5.47 5.55
CA SER A 114 7.59 -6.55 6.48
C SER A 114 9.01 -7.09 6.32
N GLY A 115 9.69 -7.34 7.43
CA GLY A 115 10.99 -8.01 7.47
C GLY A 115 12.22 -7.16 7.18
N LEU A 116 12.08 -5.85 7.00
CA LEU A 116 13.20 -4.96 6.72
C LEU A 116 13.75 -4.30 7.98
N ARG A 117 15.05 -4.02 7.96
CA ARG A 117 15.72 -3.30 9.05
C ARG A 117 15.41 -1.80 8.99
N ALA A 118 15.38 -1.17 10.14
CA ALA A 118 15.03 0.23 10.28
C ALA A 118 15.91 1.21 9.48
N ALA A 119 17.19 0.85 9.28
CA ALA A 119 18.16 1.74 8.61
C ALA A 119 18.10 1.68 7.07
N VAL A 120 17.31 0.77 6.51
CA VAL A 120 17.27 0.52 5.07
C VAL A 120 15.87 0.80 4.53
N LEU A 121 15.77 1.61 3.49
CA LEU A 121 14.50 1.78 2.77
C LEU A 121 14.12 0.48 2.09
N GLY A 122 12.83 0.15 2.11
CA GLY A 122 12.31 -0.97 1.34
C GLY A 122 12.53 -0.75 -0.15
N SER A 123 12.65 -1.84 -0.91
CA SER A 123 12.88 -1.76 -2.35
C SER A 123 11.76 -1.01 -3.07
N VAL A 124 10.51 -1.26 -2.68
CA VAL A 124 9.35 -0.57 -3.29
C VAL A 124 9.38 0.91 -2.96
N SER A 125 9.68 1.28 -1.71
CA SER A 125 9.79 2.69 -1.30
C SER A 125 10.85 3.42 -2.09
N GLN A 126 12.02 2.80 -2.24
CA GLN A 126 13.15 3.38 -2.97
C GLN A 126 12.82 3.58 -4.44
N GLU A 127 12.22 2.59 -5.08
CA GLU A 127 11.85 2.66 -6.49
C GLU A 127 10.73 3.69 -6.70
N MET A 128 9.76 3.77 -5.80
CA MET A 128 8.68 4.75 -5.89
C MET A 128 9.19 6.17 -5.80
N VAL A 129 10.13 6.44 -4.91
CA VAL A 129 10.76 7.76 -4.80
C VAL A 129 11.46 8.16 -6.11
N GLN A 130 12.12 7.21 -6.75
CA GLN A 130 12.86 7.48 -7.99
C GLN A 130 11.98 7.58 -9.22
N GLN A 131 10.90 6.80 -9.28
CA GLN A 131 10.14 6.61 -10.52
C GLN A 131 8.76 7.25 -10.53
N SER A 132 8.22 7.64 -9.38
CA SER A 132 6.86 8.17 -9.31
C SER A 132 6.74 9.51 -10.05
N ALA A 133 5.65 9.64 -10.83
CA ALA A 133 5.30 10.90 -11.49
C ALA A 133 4.63 11.89 -10.53
N VAL A 134 4.26 11.47 -9.33
CA VAL A 134 3.59 12.30 -8.31
C VAL A 134 4.43 12.35 -7.04
N PRO A 135 4.20 13.33 -6.16
CA PRO A 135 4.92 13.40 -4.89
C PRO A 135 4.72 12.15 -4.04
N VAL A 136 5.78 11.73 -3.37
CA VAL A 136 5.78 10.57 -2.47
C VAL A 136 6.18 11.03 -1.08
N THR A 137 5.30 10.79 -0.12
CA THR A 137 5.61 11.01 1.29
C THR A 137 6.01 9.67 1.91
N LEU A 138 7.20 9.61 2.49
CA LEU A 138 7.68 8.43 3.20
C LEU A 138 7.46 8.62 4.70
N VAL A 139 6.74 7.69 5.30
CA VAL A 139 6.42 7.71 6.72
C VAL A 139 7.36 6.76 7.45
N LYS A 140 8.10 7.29 8.39
CA LYS A 140 9.04 6.49 9.19
C LYS A 140 8.30 5.71 10.26
N VAL A 141 8.78 4.49 10.50
CA VAL A 141 8.30 3.68 11.61
C VAL A 141 8.86 4.24 12.91
N PRO A 142 8.05 4.38 13.99
CA PRO A 142 8.56 4.82 15.28
C PRO A 142 9.71 3.95 15.79
N LYS A 143 10.65 4.53 16.52
CA LYS A 143 11.86 3.82 16.97
C LYS A 143 11.58 2.57 17.80
N ASP A 144 10.55 2.60 18.63
CA ASP A 144 10.14 1.48 19.47
C ASP A 144 9.47 0.34 18.68
N GLU A 145 9.05 0.61 17.44
CA GLU A 145 8.44 -0.37 16.54
C GLU A 145 9.36 -0.82 15.43
N GLN A 146 10.56 -0.24 15.34
CA GLN A 146 11.53 -0.60 14.31
C GLN A 146 12.15 -1.96 14.59
N PRO A 147 12.40 -2.77 13.56
CA PRO A 147 13.08 -4.06 13.75
C PRO A 147 14.51 -3.84 14.25
N ALA A 148 14.97 -4.78 15.06
CA ALA A 148 16.30 -4.73 15.64
C ALA A 148 17.41 -4.88 14.58
#